data_1f68846590c07f9500af88ec95a56426
#
_entry.id   1f68846590c07f9500af88ec95a56426
#
_cell.length_a   1.000
_cell.length_b   1.000
_cell.length_c   1.000
_cell.angle_alpha   90.00
_cell.angle_beta   90.00
_cell.angle_gamma   90.00
#
_symmetry.space_group_name_H-M   'P 1'
#
loop_
_entity.id
_entity.type
_entity.pdbx_description
1 polymer ?
#
loop_
_entity_poly.entity_id
_entity_poly.type
_entity_poly.pdbx_seq_one_letter_code
_entity_poly.pdbx_strand_id
1 'polypeptide(L)'
;MLIKKFLVAAFLCISSMSSFAAGGSFQSVLTGNFEWKSIDTVDGSVMSGAFQGLGMVVEGDGIFNSGMASRGECLVRVRNHPGGRDINAECTIDYPELDSKMFMLLERKAGDIANAGAKGDGVQTILGGTNKLKGITGTCSYSIKYLDAVTTVSNNNCSYSM
;
A
#
# COMPACT_ATOMS: atom_id res chain seq x y z
N MET A 1 26.65 -72.33 -0.60
CA MET A 1 25.49 -71.74 0.06
C MET A 1 25.66 -70.20 0.03
N LEU A 2 25.12 -69.54 -1.01
CA LEU A 2 25.31 -68.08 -1.26
C LEU A 2 24.14 -67.36 -0.70
N ILE A 3 24.41 -66.51 0.29
CA ILE A 3 23.40 -65.57 0.84
C ILE A 3 23.44 -64.27 0.01
N LYS A 4 22.40 -64.03 -0.83
CA LYS A 4 22.20 -62.78 -1.56
C LYS A 4 21.73 -61.72 -0.58
N LYS A 5 22.57 -60.70 -0.36
CA LYS A 5 22.16 -59.45 0.34
C LYS A 5 21.36 -58.58 -0.61
N PHE A 6 20.07 -58.41 -0.37
CA PHE A 6 19.23 -57.41 -1.02
C PHE A 6 19.47 -56.07 -0.35
N LEU A 7 20.06 -55.13 -1.09
CA LEU A 7 20.21 -53.74 -0.69
C LEU A 7 18.94 -53.01 -1.16
N VAL A 8 18.04 -52.66 -0.24
CA VAL A 8 16.89 -51.82 -0.51
C VAL A 8 17.35 -50.36 -0.42
N ALA A 9 17.56 -49.72 -1.55
CA ALA A 9 17.79 -48.28 -1.64
C ALA A 9 16.45 -47.55 -1.49
N ALA A 10 16.18 -47.00 -0.30
CA ALA A 10 15.07 -46.10 -0.08
C ALA A 10 15.39 -44.77 -0.72
N PHE A 11 14.77 -44.49 -1.86
CA PHE A 11 14.82 -43.18 -2.53
C PHE A 11 13.88 -42.24 -1.78
N LEU A 12 14.44 -41.43 -0.87
CA LEU A 12 13.71 -40.30 -0.26
C LEU A 12 13.52 -39.22 -1.34
N CYS A 13 12.38 -39.23 -2.00
CA CYS A 13 11.89 -38.06 -2.76
C CYS A 13 11.56 -36.94 -1.78
N ILE A 14 12.53 -36.06 -1.53
CA ILE A 14 12.26 -34.75 -0.91
C ILE A 14 11.54 -33.92 -1.97
N SER A 15 10.22 -33.98 -1.96
CA SER A 15 9.38 -33.02 -2.68
C SER A 15 9.60 -31.69 -2.00
N SER A 16 10.47 -30.86 -2.57
CA SER A 16 10.52 -29.43 -2.27
C SER A 16 9.16 -28.83 -2.62
N MET A 17 8.28 -28.72 -1.64
CA MET A 17 7.09 -27.89 -1.76
C MET A 17 7.58 -26.47 -1.95
N SER A 18 7.65 -26.03 -3.20
CA SER A 18 7.75 -24.60 -3.51
C SER A 18 6.50 -23.96 -2.92
N SER A 19 6.65 -23.32 -1.78
CA SER A 19 5.64 -22.43 -1.22
C SER A 19 5.49 -21.31 -2.24
N PHE A 20 4.51 -21.42 -3.13
CA PHE A 20 4.10 -20.30 -3.94
C PHE A 20 3.62 -19.25 -2.96
N ALA A 21 4.33 -18.13 -2.87
CA ALA A 21 3.86 -16.98 -2.13
C ALA A 21 2.49 -16.62 -2.71
N ALA A 22 1.45 -16.69 -1.88
CA ALA A 22 0.13 -16.25 -2.29
C ALA A 22 0.23 -14.76 -2.60
N GLY A 23 -0.22 -14.37 -3.77
CA GLY A 23 -0.17 -12.98 -4.23
C GLY A 23 -1.41 -12.68 -5.06
N GLY A 24 -1.58 -11.41 -5.39
CA GLY A 24 -2.70 -10.98 -6.18
C GLY A 24 -2.65 -9.49 -6.48
N SER A 25 -3.78 -8.99 -6.96
CA SER A 25 -3.99 -7.59 -7.27
C SER A 25 -5.34 -7.12 -6.74
N PHE A 26 -5.46 -5.83 -6.51
CA PHE A 26 -6.75 -5.21 -6.22
C PHE A 26 -6.76 -3.74 -6.62
N GLN A 27 -7.94 -3.26 -6.94
CA GLN A 27 -8.22 -1.85 -7.16
C GLN A 27 -9.12 -1.35 -6.03
N SER A 28 -8.82 -0.17 -5.52
CA SER A 28 -9.64 0.46 -4.48
C SER A 28 -9.86 1.94 -4.74
N VAL A 29 -10.98 2.43 -4.25
CA VAL A 29 -11.29 3.86 -4.18
C VAL A 29 -11.31 4.25 -2.72
N LEU A 30 -10.65 5.36 -2.39
CA LEU A 30 -10.61 5.93 -1.04
C LEU A 30 -11.02 7.40 -1.12
N THR A 31 -12.01 7.79 -0.31
CA THR A 31 -12.45 9.18 -0.19
C THR A 31 -12.25 9.64 1.25
N GLY A 32 -11.70 10.81 1.44
CA GLY A 32 -11.45 11.32 2.78
C GLY A 32 -11.01 12.76 2.82
N ASN A 33 -10.73 13.21 4.02
CA ASN A 33 -10.41 14.60 4.31
C ASN A 33 -9.02 14.72 4.94
N PHE A 34 -8.38 15.85 4.66
CA PHE A 34 -7.13 16.26 5.30
C PHE A 34 -7.37 17.36 6.31
N GLU A 35 -6.71 17.25 7.45
CA GLU A 35 -6.52 18.34 8.40
C GLU A 35 -5.06 18.80 8.31
N TRP A 36 -4.84 20.07 7.92
CA TRP A 36 -3.50 20.60 7.67
C TRP A 36 -3.08 21.63 8.69
N LYS A 37 -1.79 21.60 9.04
CA LYS A 37 -1.07 22.71 9.68
C LYS A 37 0.11 23.08 8.82
N SER A 38 0.36 24.37 8.62
CA SER A 38 1.47 24.87 7.82
C SER A 38 2.28 25.91 8.61
N ILE A 39 3.57 25.89 8.35
CA ILE A 39 4.53 26.92 8.82
C ILE A 39 5.40 27.35 7.65
N ASP A 40 5.74 28.64 7.62
CA ASP A 40 6.72 29.16 6.67
C ASP A 40 8.14 28.80 7.10
N THR A 41 9.01 28.62 6.12
CA THR A 41 10.44 28.34 6.31
C THR A 41 11.27 29.27 5.43
N VAL A 42 12.59 29.32 5.62
CA VAL A 42 13.49 30.22 4.87
C VAL A 42 13.36 30.05 3.36
N ASP A 43 13.09 28.83 2.91
CA ASP A 43 13.10 28.42 1.50
C ASP A 43 11.75 27.87 1.02
N GLY A 44 10.65 28.21 1.73
CA GLY A 44 9.31 27.78 1.35
C GLY A 44 8.38 27.52 2.53
N SER A 45 7.71 26.38 2.57
CA SER A 45 6.83 25.99 3.68
C SER A 45 6.91 24.51 3.99
N VAL A 46 6.59 24.15 5.23
CA VAL A 46 6.34 22.77 5.65
C VAL A 46 4.89 22.67 6.11
N MET A 47 4.19 21.69 5.56
CA MET A 47 2.86 21.31 5.99
C MET A 47 2.91 19.93 6.64
N SER A 48 2.15 19.74 7.69
CA SER A 48 1.90 18.44 8.29
C SER A 48 0.40 18.25 8.42
N GLY A 49 -0.10 17.08 8.09
CA GLY A 49 -1.53 16.81 8.10
C GLY A 49 -1.85 15.38 8.49
N ALA A 50 -3.09 15.20 8.92
CA ALA A 50 -3.73 13.92 9.10
C ALA A 50 -4.79 13.75 8.01
N PHE A 51 -4.80 12.57 7.39
CA PHE A 51 -5.85 12.13 6.48
C PHE A 51 -6.70 11.08 7.17
N GLN A 52 -8.00 11.18 7.01
CA GLN A 52 -8.95 10.13 7.39
C GLN A 52 -9.94 9.92 6.27
N GLY A 53 -10.20 8.65 5.93
CA GLY A 53 -11.07 8.33 4.81
C GLY A 53 -11.71 6.96 4.89
N LEU A 54 -12.71 6.78 4.05
CA LEU A 54 -13.39 5.52 3.82
C LEU A 54 -13.14 5.07 2.40
N GLY A 55 -12.98 3.77 2.22
CA GLY A 55 -12.73 3.19 0.93
C GLY A 55 -13.43 1.86 0.70
N MET A 56 -13.29 1.41 -0.52
CA MET A 56 -13.83 0.12 -0.95
C MET A 56 -12.92 -0.48 -2.01
N VAL A 57 -12.71 -1.79 -1.93
CA VAL A 57 -12.14 -2.57 -3.02
C VAL A 57 -13.19 -2.67 -4.14
N VAL A 58 -12.88 -2.15 -5.31
CA VAL A 58 -13.80 -2.18 -6.48
C VAL A 58 -13.59 -3.42 -7.33
N GLU A 59 -12.34 -3.90 -7.37
CA GLU A 59 -11.96 -5.13 -8.06
C GLU A 59 -10.79 -5.75 -7.30
N GLY A 60 -10.73 -7.07 -7.20
CA GLY A 60 -9.61 -7.73 -6.54
C GLY A 60 -9.67 -9.24 -6.65
N ASP A 61 -8.53 -9.85 -6.39
CA ASP A 61 -8.33 -11.28 -6.33
C ASP A 61 -7.62 -11.70 -5.03
N GLY A 62 -7.54 -13.01 -4.82
CA GLY A 62 -6.88 -13.58 -3.64
C GLY A 62 -7.63 -13.24 -2.34
N ILE A 63 -7.00 -12.48 -1.46
CA ILE A 63 -7.58 -12.12 -0.15
C ILE A 63 -8.49 -10.87 -0.21
N PHE A 64 -8.36 -10.04 -1.25
CA PHE A 64 -9.14 -8.82 -1.43
C PHE A 64 -10.30 -9.08 -2.40
N ASN A 65 -11.52 -8.99 -1.91
CA ASN A 65 -12.72 -9.18 -2.72
C ASN A 65 -13.40 -7.85 -3.04
N SER A 66 -14.01 -7.76 -4.21
CA SER A 66 -14.84 -6.61 -4.59
C SER A 66 -15.95 -6.36 -3.56
N GLY A 67 -16.17 -5.11 -3.21
CA GLY A 67 -17.13 -4.68 -2.19
C GLY A 67 -16.56 -4.61 -0.77
N MET A 68 -15.35 -5.10 -0.53
CA MET A 68 -14.71 -5.04 0.80
C MET A 68 -14.48 -3.60 1.22
N ALA A 69 -15.04 -3.21 2.37
CA ALA A 69 -14.88 -1.87 2.92
C ALA A 69 -13.51 -1.69 3.59
N SER A 70 -13.01 -0.44 3.58
CA SER A 70 -11.78 -0.08 4.27
C SER A 70 -11.86 1.29 4.93
N ARG A 71 -11.00 1.52 5.92
CA ARG A 71 -10.76 2.83 6.53
C ARG A 71 -9.28 3.17 6.39
N GLY A 72 -9.01 4.36 5.90
CA GLY A 72 -7.64 4.85 5.74
C GLY A 72 -7.33 5.97 6.72
N GLU A 73 -6.18 5.87 7.36
CA GLU A 73 -5.60 6.93 8.19
C GLU A 73 -4.16 7.14 7.76
N CYS A 74 -3.75 8.39 7.51
CA CYS A 74 -2.37 8.72 7.18
C CYS A 74 -1.89 9.93 7.96
N LEU A 75 -0.61 9.89 8.33
CA LEU A 75 0.14 11.08 8.72
C LEU A 75 0.98 11.52 7.53
N VAL A 76 0.81 12.76 7.11
CA VAL A 76 1.38 13.30 5.88
C VAL A 76 2.27 14.50 6.20
N ARG A 77 3.45 14.53 5.61
CA ARG A 77 4.34 15.68 5.64
C ARG A 77 4.61 16.14 4.21
N VAL A 78 4.42 17.42 3.96
CA VAL A 78 4.72 18.06 2.68
C VAL A 78 5.75 19.16 2.91
N ARG A 79 6.82 19.18 2.13
CA ARG A 79 7.79 20.26 2.10
C ARG A 79 7.74 20.94 0.73
N ASN A 80 7.37 22.21 0.72
CA ASN A 80 7.48 23.04 -0.47
C ASN A 80 8.81 23.80 -0.42
N HIS A 81 9.56 23.80 -1.50
CA HIS A 81 10.85 24.46 -1.64
C HIS A 81 11.07 24.88 -3.12
N PRO A 82 12.09 25.69 -3.45
CA PRO A 82 12.28 26.17 -4.82
C PRO A 82 12.41 25.07 -5.87
N GLY A 83 12.89 23.87 -5.51
CA GLY A 83 12.97 22.71 -6.41
C GLY A 83 11.66 21.95 -6.60
N GLY A 84 10.59 22.31 -5.88
CA GLY A 84 9.27 21.68 -5.99
C GLY A 84 8.69 21.22 -4.65
N ARG A 85 8.06 20.08 -4.63
CA ARG A 85 7.33 19.56 -3.48
C ARG A 85 7.74 18.13 -3.16
N ASP A 86 8.22 17.90 -1.93
CA ASP A 86 8.41 16.57 -1.38
C ASP A 86 7.21 16.18 -0.53
N ILE A 87 6.76 14.95 -0.65
CA ILE A 87 5.67 14.39 0.15
C ILE A 87 6.15 13.07 0.76
N ASN A 88 5.88 12.90 2.04
CA ASN A 88 6.04 11.64 2.76
C ASN A 88 4.77 11.39 3.56
N ALA A 89 4.22 10.18 3.45
CA ALA A 89 3.05 9.77 4.22
C ALA A 89 3.17 8.32 4.65
N GLU A 90 2.86 8.08 5.92
CA GLU A 90 2.67 6.75 6.47
C GLU A 90 1.18 6.53 6.71
N CYS A 91 0.66 5.43 6.18
CA CYS A 91 -0.76 5.11 6.20
C CYS A 91 -1.04 3.76 6.84
N THR A 92 -2.14 3.69 7.55
CA THR A 92 -2.78 2.46 7.98
C THR A 92 -4.12 2.32 7.26
N ILE A 93 -4.32 1.21 6.59
CA ILE A 93 -5.60 0.85 5.98
C ILE A 93 -6.18 -0.32 6.76
N ASP A 94 -7.30 -0.08 7.41
CA ASP A 94 -8.04 -1.08 8.17
C ASP A 94 -9.09 -1.76 7.27
N TYR A 95 -9.07 -3.07 7.24
CA TYR A 95 -10.04 -3.94 6.54
C TYR A 95 -10.83 -4.74 7.57
N PRO A 96 -12.00 -4.25 8.03
CA PRO A 96 -12.77 -4.89 9.10
C PRO A 96 -13.18 -6.33 8.78
N GLU A 97 -13.51 -6.63 7.52
CA GLU A 97 -13.89 -7.98 7.09
C GLU A 97 -12.74 -9.00 7.17
N LEU A 98 -11.51 -8.53 7.14
CA LEU A 98 -10.31 -9.35 7.33
C LEU A 98 -9.83 -9.35 8.79
N ASP A 99 -10.41 -8.52 9.65
CA ASP A 99 -9.85 -8.22 10.99
C ASP A 99 -8.36 -7.88 10.90
N SER A 100 -7.98 -7.03 9.95
CA SER A 100 -6.57 -6.82 9.59
C SER A 100 -6.30 -5.39 9.16
N LYS A 101 -5.07 -4.96 9.42
CA LYS A 101 -4.54 -3.68 8.97
C LYS A 101 -3.41 -3.88 7.99
N MET A 102 -3.32 -3.02 6.99
CA MET A 102 -2.22 -2.91 6.05
C MET A 102 -1.47 -1.60 6.29
N PHE A 103 -0.15 -1.66 6.30
CA PHE A 103 0.72 -0.50 6.49
C PHE A 103 1.35 -0.10 5.16
N MET A 104 1.30 1.19 4.84
CA MET A 104 1.78 1.71 3.56
C MET A 104 2.65 2.94 3.76
N LEU A 105 3.64 3.08 2.90
CA LEU A 105 4.50 4.25 2.79
C LEU A 105 4.30 4.89 1.42
N LEU A 106 4.06 6.19 1.40
CA LEU A 106 4.08 7.03 0.22
C LEU A 106 5.27 7.98 0.31
N GLU A 107 6.17 7.89 -0.65
CA GLU A 107 7.25 8.84 -0.81
C GLU A 107 7.21 9.46 -2.21
N ARG A 108 7.37 10.77 -2.27
CA ARG A 108 7.36 11.53 -3.50
C ARG A 108 8.32 12.70 -3.38
N LYS A 109 9.24 12.80 -4.30
CA LYS A 109 10.25 13.85 -4.35
C LYS A 109 9.83 14.97 -5.32
N ALA A 110 10.41 16.15 -5.13
CA ALA A 110 10.31 17.24 -6.09
C ALA A 110 10.75 16.78 -7.49
N GLY A 111 9.93 17.06 -8.49
CA GLY A 111 10.14 16.61 -9.87
C GLY A 111 9.36 15.35 -10.27
N ASP A 112 8.92 14.54 -9.33
CA ASP A 112 8.06 13.37 -9.62
C ASP A 112 6.66 13.76 -10.10
N ILE A 113 6.29 15.05 -9.91
CA ILE A 113 5.02 15.61 -10.35
C ILE A 113 5.26 16.87 -11.14
N ALA A 114 4.94 16.83 -12.40
CA ALA A 114 5.10 17.96 -13.30
C ALA A 114 4.19 19.15 -12.98
N ASN A 115 3.10 18.98 -12.24
CA ASN A 115 2.18 20.07 -11.90
C ASN A 115 1.53 19.83 -10.53
N ALA A 116 1.65 20.80 -9.65
CA ALA A 116 0.87 20.93 -8.42
C ALA A 116 -0.57 21.40 -8.74
N GLY A 117 -1.22 20.73 -9.69
CA GLY A 117 -2.62 20.93 -10.01
C GLY A 117 -3.52 20.03 -9.16
N ALA A 118 -4.81 20.08 -9.40
CA ALA A 118 -5.85 19.31 -8.68
C ALA A 118 -5.74 17.77 -8.82
N LYS A 119 -4.65 17.26 -9.34
CA LYS A 119 -4.35 15.82 -9.48
C LYS A 119 -2.94 15.52 -8.99
N GLY A 120 -2.77 14.36 -8.39
CA GLY A 120 -1.47 13.83 -8.04
C GLY A 120 -1.46 12.32 -8.29
N ASP A 121 -0.51 11.86 -9.08
CA ASP A 121 -0.25 10.45 -9.30
C ASP A 121 1.03 10.05 -8.57
N GLY A 122 1.16 8.80 -8.18
CA GLY A 122 2.36 8.31 -7.51
C GLY A 122 2.29 6.82 -7.21
N VAL A 123 3.26 6.38 -6.42
CA VAL A 123 3.39 5.00 -5.98
C VAL A 123 3.43 4.97 -4.45
N GLN A 124 2.79 3.96 -3.88
CA GLN A 124 2.84 3.63 -2.46
C GLN A 124 3.44 2.22 -2.33
N THR A 125 4.21 2.01 -1.28
CA THR A 125 4.77 0.71 -0.94
C THR A 125 3.96 0.09 0.19
N ILE A 126 3.54 -1.16 0.04
CA ILE A 126 2.94 -1.97 1.10
C ILE A 126 4.08 -2.52 1.94
N LEU A 127 4.17 -2.09 3.20
CA LEU A 127 5.25 -2.45 4.13
C LEU A 127 4.97 -3.73 4.91
N GLY A 128 3.70 -4.08 5.07
CA GLY A 128 3.27 -5.22 5.86
C GLY A 128 1.83 -5.09 6.32
N GLY A 129 1.41 -6.02 7.19
CA GLY A 129 0.08 -6.01 7.77
C GLY A 129 -0.04 -6.87 9.01
N THR A 130 -1.26 -6.89 9.58
CA THR A 130 -1.59 -7.69 10.76
C THR A 130 -2.47 -8.87 10.40
N ASN A 131 -2.57 -9.85 11.27
CA ASN A 131 -3.48 -11.00 11.19
C ASN A 131 -3.43 -11.70 9.81
N LYS A 132 -4.52 -11.67 9.05
CA LYS A 132 -4.61 -12.29 7.72
C LYS A 132 -3.72 -11.63 6.67
N LEU A 133 -3.27 -10.39 6.91
CA LEU A 133 -2.34 -9.65 6.06
C LEU A 133 -0.89 -9.72 6.56
N LYS A 134 -0.60 -10.59 7.52
CA LYS A 134 0.78 -10.76 8.03
C LYS A 134 1.70 -11.23 6.92
N GLY A 135 2.78 -10.47 6.70
CA GLY A 135 3.76 -10.75 5.66
C GLY A 135 3.44 -10.15 4.28
N ILE A 136 2.28 -9.50 4.14
CA ILE A 136 1.95 -8.82 2.88
C ILE A 136 3.00 -7.77 2.53
N THR A 137 3.43 -7.76 1.27
CA THR A 137 4.29 -6.73 0.67
C THR A 137 3.81 -6.44 -0.73
N GLY A 138 4.17 -5.28 -1.28
CA GLY A 138 3.75 -4.94 -2.64
C GLY A 138 3.81 -3.45 -2.92
N THR A 139 3.16 -3.05 -4.00
CA THR A 139 3.08 -1.66 -4.43
C THR A 139 1.70 -1.31 -4.95
N CYS A 140 1.31 -0.05 -4.78
CA CYS A 140 0.11 0.50 -5.37
C CYS A 140 0.48 1.73 -6.21
N SER A 141 0.06 1.80 -7.45
CA SER A 141 -0.06 3.09 -8.13
C SER A 141 -1.33 3.78 -7.66
N TYR A 142 -1.26 5.08 -7.47
CA TYR A 142 -2.43 5.86 -7.08
C TYR A 142 -2.60 7.09 -7.96
N SER A 143 -3.87 7.52 -8.10
CA SER A 143 -4.24 8.80 -8.68
C SER A 143 -5.19 9.50 -7.71
N ILE A 144 -4.81 10.70 -7.26
CA ILE A 144 -5.60 11.49 -6.31
C ILE A 144 -6.20 12.71 -6.99
N LYS A 145 -7.48 12.99 -6.73
CA LYS A 145 -8.19 14.19 -7.15
C LYS A 145 -8.72 14.92 -5.93
N TYR A 146 -8.44 16.21 -5.86
CA TYR A 146 -9.02 17.09 -4.85
C TYR A 146 -10.39 17.57 -5.33
N LEU A 147 -11.41 17.38 -4.50
CA LEU A 147 -12.77 17.87 -4.74
C LEU A 147 -12.92 19.31 -4.23
N ASP A 148 -12.22 19.62 -3.16
CA ASP A 148 -12.07 20.94 -2.56
C ASP A 148 -10.70 21.06 -1.85
N ALA A 149 -10.53 22.03 -0.96
CA ALA A 149 -9.27 22.29 -0.26
C ALA A 149 -8.81 21.14 0.66
N VAL A 150 -9.72 20.30 1.12
CA VAL A 150 -9.45 19.25 2.12
C VAL A 150 -9.93 17.87 1.70
N THR A 151 -10.96 17.79 0.85
CA THR A 151 -11.60 16.53 0.44
C THR A 151 -10.95 15.95 -0.80
N THR A 152 -10.61 14.67 -0.75
CA THR A 152 -9.99 13.97 -1.87
C THR A 152 -10.69 12.65 -2.20
N VAL A 153 -10.52 12.25 -3.45
CA VAL A 153 -10.79 10.89 -3.92
C VAL A 153 -9.51 10.34 -4.54
N SER A 154 -9.07 9.17 -4.10
CA SER A 154 -7.96 8.45 -4.72
C SER A 154 -8.43 7.11 -5.29
N ASN A 155 -7.90 6.78 -6.47
CA ASN A 155 -7.99 5.46 -7.06
C ASN A 155 -6.63 4.80 -6.89
N ASN A 156 -6.62 3.57 -6.40
CA ASN A 156 -5.41 2.81 -6.15
C ASN A 156 -5.47 1.50 -6.93
N ASN A 157 -4.36 1.15 -7.56
CA ASN A 157 -4.19 -0.13 -8.26
C ASN A 157 -2.97 -0.83 -7.67
N CYS A 158 -3.19 -1.91 -6.96
CA CYS A 158 -2.22 -2.58 -6.11
C CYS A 158 -1.88 -3.98 -6.63
N SER A 159 -0.61 -4.34 -6.50
CA SER A 159 -0.13 -5.72 -6.63
C SER A 159 0.57 -6.11 -5.34
N TYR A 160 0.34 -7.33 -4.87
CA TYR A 160 0.88 -7.79 -3.60
C TYR A 160 1.33 -9.25 -3.63
N SER A 161 2.16 -9.62 -2.65
CA SER A 161 2.54 -10.99 -2.30
C SER A 161 2.47 -11.18 -0.78
N MET A 162 2.29 -12.43 -0.36
CA MET A 162 2.21 -12.82 1.06
C MET A 162 3.13 -14.00 1.34
#